data_b16980ffce9f80c5774ec276d7a73751
#
_entry.id   b16980ffce9f80c5774ec276d7a73751
#
_cell.length_a   1.000
_cell.length_b   1.000
_cell.length_c   1.000
_cell.angle_alpha   90.00
_cell.angle_beta   90.00
_cell.angle_gamma   90.00
#
_symmetry.space_group_name_H-M   'P 1'
#
loop_
_entity.id
_entity.type
_entity.pdbx_description
1 polymer ?
#
loop_
_entity_poly.entity_id
_entity_poly.type
_entity_poly.pdbx_seq_one_letter_code
_entity_poly.pdbx_strand_id
1 'polypeptide(L)'
;MQGLDKYQRTLYIGTFSKTLYPGLRMGYMALPPELVSAFAYARSILDGHTPQIQQLTLARFMEDGHYNAHVRAMRKLYASRRDAMLQALDKHMDGIATALRPEGGLQIPCLLARGWSEEKTIRQAASAGLLLPGLSRLYAGADKRQGWILGYSSLTAHEIDLSLIHISEPTRPLYI
;
A
#
# COMPACT_ATOMS: atom_id res chain seq x y z
N MET A 1 16.83 10.63 0.75
CA MET A 1 17.06 11.80 -0.15
C MET A 1 17.16 13.11 0.63
N GLN A 2 16.16 13.53 1.40
CA GLN A 2 16.22 14.80 2.13
C GLN A 2 17.44 14.89 3.09
N GLY A 3 17.77 13.83 3.83
CA GLY A 3 18.97 13.78 4.69
C GLY A 3 20.33 13.80 3.96
N LEU A 4 20.33 13.68 2.61
CA LEU A 4 21.53 13.79 1.78
C LEU A 4 21.59 15.10 1.00
N ASP A 5 20.58 15.97 1.17
CA ASP A 5 20.45 17.22 0.43
C ASP A 5 21.33 18.30 1.05
N LYS A 6 22.48 18.52 0.45
CA LYS A 6 23.44 19.57 0.85
C LYS A 6 23.01 20.99 0.39
N TYR A 7 22.07 21.09 -0.54
CA TYR A 7 21.69 22.35 -1.18
C TYR A 7 20.30 22.86 -0.79
N GLN A 8 19.64 22.18 0.15
CA GLN A 8 18.31 22.55 0.66
C GLN A 8 17.24 22.70 -0.44
N ARG A 9 17.27 21.79 -1.42
CA ARG A 9 16.36 21.79 -2.59
C ARG A 9 15.31 20.69 -2.52
N THR A 10 15.33 19.87 -1.48
CA THR A 10 14.43 18.73 -1.33
C THR A 10 13.36 19.04 -0.29
N LEU A 11 12.10 18.97 -0.71
CA LEU A 11 10.94 18.93 0.18
C LEU A 11 10.58 17.46 0.42
N TYR A 12 10.54 17.03 1.67
CA TYR A 12 10.11 15.69 2.01
C TYR A 12 8.68 15.71 2.56
N ILE A 13 7.81 14.93 1.96
CA ILE A 13 6.41 14.79 2.39
C ILE A 13 6.21 13.36 2.90
N GLY A 14 5.79 13.24 4.15
CA GLY A 14 5.48 11.97 4.80
C GLY A 14 4.01 11.87 5.19
N THR A 15 3.51 10.65 5.35
CA THR A 15 2.14 10.40 5.80
C THR A 15 2.11 9.31 6.88
N PHE A 16 1.18 9.43 7.82
CA PHE A 16 0.91 8.41 8.82
C PHE A 16 -0.13 7.38 8.36
N SER A 17 -0.74 7.59 7.20
CA SER A 17 -1.80 6.71 6.66
C SER A 17 -1.37 5.26 6.46
N LYS A 18 -0.09 5.00 6.20
CA LYS A 18 0.45 3.65 5.98
C LYS A 18 1.14 3.06 7.20
N THR A 19 1.63 3.92 8.08
CA THR A 19 2.31 3.50 9.32
C THR A 19 1.37 3.36 10.50
N LEU A 20 0.23 4.06 10.48
CA LEU A 20 -0.86 3.94 11.44
C LEU A 20 -2.15 3.50 10.72
N TYR A 21 -3.03 4.44 10.37
CA TYR A 21 -4.24 4.13 9.61
C TYR A 21 -4.70 5.34 8.77
N PRO A 22 -5.38 5.08 7.62
CA PRO A 22 -5.76 6.16 6.68
C PRO A 22 -6.72 7.19 7.27
N GLY A 23 -7.61 6.78 8.19
CA GLY A 23 -8.60 7.66 8.83
C GLY A 23 -8.00 8.75 9.73
N LEU A 24 -6.73 8.62 10.12
CA LEU A 24 -6.04 9.66 10.88
C LEU A 24 -5.88 10.97 10.12
N ARG A 25 -5.82 10.91 8.79
CA ARG A 25 -5.71 12.07 7.87
C ARG A 25 -4.58 13.04 8.21
N MET A 26 -3.45 12.50 8.68
CA MET A 26 -2.29 13.29 9.05
C MET A 26 -1.06 12.93 8.23
N GLY A 27 -0.29 13.96 7.92
CA GLY A 27 1.01 13.89 7.27
C GLY A 27 1.91 15.02 7.78
N TYR A 28 3.13 15.05 7.28
CA TYR A 28 4.11 16.06 7.63
C TYR A 28 4.98 16.43 6.42
N MET A 29 5.54 17.63 6.48
CA MET A 29 6.56 18.06 5.53
C MET A 29 7.84 18.43 6.29
N ALA A 30 8.98 17.94 5.82
CA ALA A 30 10.29 18.45 6.20
C ALA A 30 10.77 19.41 5.11
N LEU A 31 10.90 20.65 5.48
CA LEU A 31 11.20 21.77 4.57
C LEU A 31 12.59 22.33 4.86
N PRO A 32 13.27 22.90 3.85
CA PRO A 32 14.39 23.81 4.10
C PRO A 32 13.96 24.94 5.05
N PRO A 33 14.82 25.36 6.01
CA PRO A 33 14.45 26.37 7.02
C PRO A 33 13.90 27.67 6.42
N GLU A 34 14.44 28.09 5.29
CA GLU A 34 14.05 29.33 4.59
C GLU A 34 12.59 29.29 4.08
N LEU A 35 12.04 28.10 3.82
CA LEU A 35 10.69 27.92 3.31
C LEU A 35 9.62 27.74 4.41
N VAL A 36 10.03 27.45 5.64
CA VAL A 36 9.10 27.10 6.73
C VAL A 36 8.06 28.20 6.96
N SER A 37 8.50 29.47 7.06
CA SER A 37 7.60 30.60 7.31
C SER A 37 6.60 30.83 6.17
N ALA A 38 7.04 30.70 4.92
CA ALA A 38 6.19 30.88 3.75
C ALA A 38 5.13 29.74 3.67
N PHE A 39 5.53 28.50 3.93
CA PHE A 39 4.59 27.36 3.95
C PHE A 39 3.62 27.44 5.12
N ALA A 40 4.06 27.84 6.30
CA ALA A 40 3.19 28.04 7.46
C ALA A 40 2.14 29.13 7.20
N TYR A 41 2.56 30.25 6.59
CA TYR A 41 1.65 31.34 6.20
C TYR A 41 0.64 30.86 5.13
N ALA A 42 1.10 30.23 4.05
CA ALA A 42 0.22 29.71 3.01
C ALA A 42 -0.82 28.73 3.59
N ARG A 43 -0.38 27.85 4.49
CA ARG A 43 -1.27 26.92 5.17
C ARG A 43 -2.32 27.62 6.03
N SER A 44 -1.95 28.69 6.77
CA SER A 44 -2.91 29.43 7.59
C SER A 44 -4.03 30.07 6.77
N ILE A 45 -3.74 30.45 5.51
CA ILE A 45 -4.73 30.98 4.58
C ILE A 45 -5.61 29.86 3.99
N LEU A 46 -5.01 28.71 3.62
CA LEU A 46 -5.73 27.63 2.94
C LEU A 46 -6.61 26.82 3.90
N ASP A 47 -6.07 26.46 5.05
CA ASP A 47 -6.70 25.54 6.01
C ASP A 47 -7.26 26.25 7.26
N GLY A 48 -6.93 27.52 7.49
CA GLY A 48 -7.21 28.20 8.74
C GLY A 48 -6.44 27.60 9.90
N HIS A 49 -7.08 26.74 10.67
CA HIS A 49 -6.47 26.05 11.81
C HIS A 49 -6.30 24.55 11.58
N THR A 50 -5.15 24.03 12.00
CA THR A 50 -4.89 22.59 11.96
C THR A 50 -5.61 21.88 13.11
N PRO A 51 -6.01 20.60 12.94
CA PRO A 51 -6.62 19.82 14.03
C PRO A 51 -5.60 19.57 15.15
N GLN A 52 -5.63 20.41 16.19
CA GLN A 52 -4.63 20.38 17.27
C GLN A 52 -4.70 19.11 18.12
N ILE A 53 -5.92 18.64 18.43
CA ILE A 53 -6.12 17.43 19.28
C ILE A 53 -5.42 16.23 18.67
N GLN A 54 -5.62 15.98 17.38
CA GLN A 54 -4.99 14.86 16.68
C GLN A 54 -3.46 14.99 16.63
N GLN A 55 -2.95 16.19 16.44
CA GLN A 55 -1.50 16.42 16.43
C GLN A 55 -0.88 16.19 17.81
N LEU A 56 -1.48 16.73 18.87
CA LEU A 56 -1.02 16.53 20.25
C LEU A 56 -1.11 15.06 20.66
N THR A 57 -2.19 14.36 20.28
CA THR A 57 -2.34 12.92 20.54
C THR A 57 -1.22 12.13 19.85
N LEU A 58 -0.93 12.44 18.59
CA LEU A 58 0.15 11.77 17.86
C LEU A 58 1.52 12.10 18.44
N ALA A 59 1.77 13.36 18.82
CA ALA A 59 3.01 13.76 19.48
C ALA A 59 3.23 12.95 20.76
N ARG A 60 2.21 12.88 21.62
CA ARG A 60 2.27 12.10 22.86
C ARG A 60 2.51 10.62 22.61
N PHE A 61 1.81 10.05 21.61
CA PHE A 61 1.99 8.65 21.20
C PHE A 61 3.43 8.35 20.74
N MET A 62 4.09 9.33 20.10
CA MET A 62 5.49 9.22 19.71
C MET A 62 6.45 9.38 20.89
N GLU A 63 6.22 10.37 21.76
CA GLU A 63 7.05 10.65 22.95
C GLU A 63 7.06 9.47 23.91
N ASP A 64 5.91 8.83 24.13
CA ASP A 64 5.77 7.65 24.99
C ASP A 64 6.36 6.36 24.34
N GLY A 65 6.90 6.45 23.12
CA GLY A 65 7.55 5.34 22.42
C GLY A 65 6.58 4.35 21.74
N HIS A 66 5.28 4.56 21.88
CA HIS A 66 4.25 3.67 21.31
C HIS A 66 4.29 3.59 19.78
N TYR A 67 4.56 4.73 19.10
CA TYR A 67 4.70 4.75 17.65
C TYR A 67 5.83 3.84 17.17
N ASN A 68 6.99 3.92 17.80
CA ASN A 68 8.14 3.08 17.42
C ASN A 68 7.89 1.59 17.69
N ALA A 69 7.24 1.28 18.79
CA ALA A 69 6.84 -0.10 19.13
C ALA A 69 5.85 -0.65 18.09
N HIS A 70 4.83 0.14 17.73
CA HIS A 70 3.84 -0.19 16.70
C HIS A 70 4.49 -0.45 15.34
N VAL A 71 5.35 0.47 14.86
CA VAL A 71 6.03 0.32 13.56
C VAL A 71 6.89 -0.94 13.52
N ARG A 72 7.62 -1.26 14.62
CA ARG A 72 8.40 -2.51 14.70
C ARG A 72 7.52 -3.75 14.63
N ALA A 73 6.39 -3.76 15.33
CA ALA A 73 5.43 -4.86 15.30
C ALA A 73 4.83 -5.04 13.91
N MET A 74 4.39 -3.94 13.26
CA MET A 74 3.80 -3.97 11.93
C MET A 74 4.80 -4.41 10.86
N ARG A 75 6.06 -4.03 10.94
CA ARG A 75 7.10 -4.52 10.03
C ARG A 75 7.23 -6.04 10.05
N LYS A 76 7.21 -6.67 11.24
CA LYS A 76 7.26 -8.13 11.37
C LYS A 76 6.01 -8.79 10.81
N LEU A 77 4.83 -8.25 11.17
CA LEU A 77 3.55 -8.77 10.71
C LEU A 77 3.41 -8.69 9.18
N TYR A 78 3.74 -7.52 8.60
CA TYR A 78 3.62 -7.34 7.15
C TYR A 78 4.67 -8.12 6.36
N ALA A 79 5.86 -8.32 6.91
CA ALA A 79 6.85 -9.22 6.31
C ALA A 79 6.32 -10.66 6.23
N SER A 80 5.77 -11.19 7.33
CA SER A 80 5.17 -12.53 7.35
C SER A 80 4.00 -12.67 6.36
N ARG A 81 3.11 -11.68 6.28
CA ARG A 81 1.98 -11.68 5.36
C ARG A 81 2.41 -11.55 3.89
N ARG A 82 3.44 -10.72 3.62
CA ARG A 82 4.05 -10.65 2.29
C ARG A 82 4.61 -11.99 1.85
N ASP A 83 5.34 -12.65 2.71
CA ASP A 83 5.97 -13.94 2.40
C ASP A 83 4.91 -15.02 2.17
N ALA A 84 3.82 -15.03 2.96
CA ALA A 84 2.67 -15.89 2.73
C ALA A 84 2.00 -15.62 1.37
N MET A 85 1.80 -14.34 1.01
CA MET A 85 1.25 -13.96 -0.29
C MET A 85 2.14 -14.40 -1.44
N LEU A 86 3.47 -14.22 -1.34
CA LEU A 86 4.40 -14.66 -2.37
C LEU A 86 4.42 -16.18 -2.53
N GLN A 87 4.39 -16.93 -1.43
CA GLN A 87 4.29 -18.41 -1.48
C GLN A 87 2.99 -18.89 -2.11
N ALA A 88 1.88 -18.25 -1.77
CA ALA A 88 0.58 -18.59 -2.34
C ALA A 88 0.49 -18.22 -3.84
N LEU A 89 1.11 -17.11 -4.26
CA LEU A 89 1.24 -16.74 -5.68
C LEU A 89 2.09 -17.75 -6.45
N ASP A 90 3.22 -18.18 -5.90
CA ASP A 90 4.07 -19.20 -6.53
C ASP A 90 3.31 -20.55 -6.67
N LYS A 91 2.47 -20.87 -5.70
CA LYS A 91 1.70 -22.14 -5.67
C LYS A 91 0.50 -22.13 -6.62
N HIS A 92 -0.24 -21.03 -6.71
CA HIS A 92 -1.55 -21.01 -7.39
C HIS A 92 -1.55 -20.23 -8.71
N MET A 93 -0.54 -19.39 -8.99
CA MET A 93 -0.53 -18.49 -10.14
C MET A 93 0.53 -18.83 -11.19
N ASP A 94 1.13 -20.01 -11.12
CA ASP A 94 2.08 -20.46 -12.14
C ASP A 94 1.42 -20.48 -13.53
N GLY A 95 2.11 -19.93 -14.53
CA GLY A 95 1.56 -19.76 -15.88
C GLY A 95 0.45 -18.71 -16.03
N ILE A 96 -0.06 -18.13 -14.95
CA ILE A 96 -1.12 -17.10 -14.94
C ILE A 96 -0.54 -15.71 -14.71
N ALA A 97 0.23 -15.55 -13.64
CA ALA A 97 0.79 -14.25 -13.26
C ALA A 97 2.14 -14.40 -12.55
N THR A 98 3.00 -13.40 -12.72
CA THR A 98 4.30 -13.32 -12.06
C THR A 98 4.32 -12.17 -11.07
N ALA A 99 4.62 -12.44 -9.81
CA ALA A 99 4.76 -11.44 -8.77
C ALA A 99 6.05 -10.62 -8.95
N LEU A 100 5.94 -9.30 -8.91
CA LEU A 100 7.08 -8.42 -8.70
C LEU A 100 7.36 -8.42 -7.19
N ARG A 101 8.51 -8.93 -6.78
CA ARG A 101 8.83 -9.17 -5.37
C ARG A 101 9.40 -7.90 -4.73
N PRO A 102 8.56 -7.01 -4.13
CA PRO A 102 9.05 -5.81 -3.48
C PRO A 102 9.70 -6.12 -2.14
N GLU A 103 10.72 -5.37 -1.77
CA GLU A 103 11.38 -5.49 -0.46
C GLU A 103 10.49 -4.98 0.69
N GLY A 104 9.48 -4.17 0.38
CA GLY A 104 8.57 -3.60 1.38
C GLY A 104 7.29 -3.05 0.76
N GLY A 105 6.52 -2.33 1.56
CA GLY A 105 5.22 -1.80 1.19
C GLY A 105 4.07 -2.64 1.76
N LEU A 106 2.89 -2.52 1.19
CA LEU A 106 1.65 -3.21 1.62
C LEU A 106 0.96 -3.91 0.45
N GLN A 107 1.58 -3.89 -0.73
CA GLN A 107 1.00 -4.39 -1.98
C GLN A 107 2.07 -5.08 -2.81
N ILE A 108 1.67 -6.09 -3.58
CA ILE A 108 2.50 -6.81 -4.54
C ILE A 108 1.89 -6.60 -5.92
N PRO A 109 2.60 -5.92 -6.84
CA PRO A 109 2.21 -5.92 -8.24
C PRO A 109 2.47 -7.28 -8.87
N CYS A 110 1.51 -7.78 -9.64
CA CYS A 110 1.62 -9.02 -10.40
C CYS A 110 1.41 -8.73 -11.87
N LEU A 111 2.23 -9.30 -12.73
CA LEU A 111 2.12 -9.18 -14.19
C LEU A 111 1.45 -10.42 -14.74
N LEU A 112 0.42 -10.23 -15.55
CA LEU A 112 -0.25 -11.33 -16.23
C LEU A 112 0.62 -11.94 -17.33
N ALA A 113 0.57 -13.25 -17.45
CA ALA A 113 1.18 -13.99 -18.53
C ALA A 113 0.47 -13.69 -19.86
N ARG A 114 1.17 -13.95 -20.98
CA ARG A 114 0.62 -13.73 -22.32
C ARG A 114 -0.64 -14.60 -22.54
N GLY A 115 -1.69 -13.99 -23.06
CA GLY A 115 -2.98 -14.67 -23.30
C GLY A 115 -4.00 -14.47 -22.19
N TRP A 116 -3.59 -13.96 -21.03
CA TRP A 116 -4.51 -13.59 -19.95
C TRP A 116 -4.98 -12.15 -20.09
N SER A 117 -6.22 -11.88 -19.70
CA SER A 117 -6.84 -10.55 -19.76
C SER A 117 -7.09 -10.02 -18.35
N GLU A 118 -6.55 -8.84 -18.04
CA GLU A 118 -6.78 -8.14 -16.77
C GLU A 118 -8.27 -7.93 -16.52
N GLU A 119 -9.01 -7.45 -17.54
CA GLU A 119 -10.45 -7.18 -17.42
C GLU A 119 -11.26 -8.44 -17.12
N LYS A 120 -10.97 -9.55 -17.81
CA LYS A 120 -11.69 -10.83 -17.58
C LYS A 120 -11.41 -11.37 -16.17
N THR A 121 -10.17 -11.36 -15.74
CA THR A 121 -9.79 -11.87 -14.40
C THR A 121 -10.36 -11.00 -13.28
N ILE A 122 -10.42 -9.68 -13.46
CA ILE A 122 -11.06 -8.77 -12.50
C ILE A 122 -12.57 -9.07 -12.38
N ARG A 123 -13.26 -9.29 -13.50
CA ARG A 123 -14.69 -9.65 -13.50
C ARG A 123 -14.95 -10.98 -12.80
N GLN A 124 -14.10 -11.98 -13.06
CA GLN A 124 -14.19 -13.28 -12.41
C GLN A 124 -13.95 -13.19 -10.89
N ALA A 125 -12.91 -12.47 -10.47
CA ALA A 125 -12.66 -12.22 -9.05
C ALA A 125 -13.85 -11.51 -8.37
N ALA A 126 -14.44 -10.51 -9.03
CA ALA A 126 -15.61 -9.80 -8.52
C ALA A 126 -16.82 -10.71 -8.35
N SER A 127 -17.05 -11.67 -9.26
CA SER A 127 -18.15 -12.66 -9.11
C SER A 127 -17.93 -13.61 -7.93
N ALA A 128 -16.68 -13.80 -7.49
CA ALA A 128 -16.32 -14.53 -6.28
C ALA A 128 -16.25 -13.65 -5.02
N GLY A 129 -16.69 -12.38 -5.10
CA GLY A 129 -16.65 -11.43 -3.98
C GLY A 129 -15.27 -10.85 -3.68
N LEU A 130 -14.30 -10.99 -4.58
CA LEU A 130 -12.93 -10.51 -4.42
C LEU A 130 -12.71 -9.18 -5.15
N LEU A 131 -12.10 -8.22 -4.46
CA LEU A 131 -11.65 -6.98 -5.07
C LEU A 131 -10.23 -7.14 -5.62
N LEU A 132 -10.09 -7.14 -6.94
CA LEU A 132 -8.83 -7.31 -7.64
C LEU A 132 -8.49 -6.03 -8.44
N PRO A 133 -7.69 -5.10 -7.90
CA PRO A 133 -7.35 -3.86 -8.59
C PRO A 133 -6.41 -4.11 -9.77
N GLY A 134 -6.78 -3.61 -10.96
CA GLY A 134 -5.95 -3.73 -12.16
C GLY A 134 -4.69 -2.86 -12.11
N LEU A 135 -3.60 -3.39 -12.65
CA LEU A 135 -2.31 -2.70 -12.76
C LEU A 135 -2.32 -1.65 -13.88
N SER A 136 -3.02 -1.94 -14.99
CA SER A 136 -3.01 -1.08 -16.19
C SER A 136 -3.50 0.34 -15.93
N ARG A 137 -4.34 0.54 -14.91
CA ARG A 137 -4.86 1.86 -14.51
C ARG A 137 -3.77 2.81 -13.97
N LEU A 138 -2.60 2.31 -13.60
CA LEU A 138 -1.49 3.12 -13.10
C LEU A 138 -0.58 3.66 -14.22
N TYR A 139 -0.81 3.24 -15.45
CA TYR A 139 -0.06 3.70 -16.60
C TYR A 139 -0.75 4.89 -17.27
N ALA A 140 -0.02 5.98 -17.42
CA ALA A 140 -0.50 7.17 -18.13
C ALA A 140 -0.43 7.05 -19.66
N GLY A 141 0.47 6.21 -20.19
CA GLY A 141 0.69 6.02 -21.62
C GLY A 141 -0.17 4.93 -22.25
N ALA A 142 0.01 4.73 -23.57
CA ALA A 142 -0.67 3.69 -24.34
C ALA A 142 -0.16 2.28 -24.04
N ASP A 143 1.15 2.14 -23.78
CA ASP A 143 1.79 0.86 -23.50
C ASP A 143 1.54 0.42 -22.05
N LYS A 144 0.35 -0.13 -21.83
CA LYS A 144 -0.08 -0.59 -20.51
C LYS A 144 0.26 -2.06 -20.31
N ARG A 145 1.01 -2.36 -19.25
CA ARG A 145 1.18 -3.75 -18.81
C ARG A 145 -0.07 -4.19 -18.08
N GLN A 146 -0.53 -5.40 -18.38
CA GLN A 146 -1.68 -6.00 -17.72
C GLN A 146 -1.24 -6.74 -16.46
N GLY A 147 -2.05 -6.67 -15.42
CA GLY A 147 -1.75 -7.31 -14.14
C GLY A 147 -2.64 -6.84 -13.02
N TRP A 148 -2.23 -7.14 -11.80
CA TRP A 148 -2.98 -6.81 -10.59
C TRP A 148 -2.09 -6.17 -9.55
N ILE A 149 -2.72 -5.51 -8.57
CA ILE A 149 -2.07 -5.00 -7.37
C ILE A 149 -2.74 -5.68 -6.17
N LEU A 150 -2.04 -6.63 -5.56
CA LEU A 150 -2.56 -7.42 -4.45
C LEU A 150 -2.16 -6.80 -3.11
N GLY A 151 -3.15 -6.43 -2.30
CA GLY A 151 -2.94 -5.99 -0.93
C GLY A 151 -2.88 -7.20 0.01
N TYR A 152 -1.92 -7.21 0.93
CA TYR A 152 -1.76 -8.30 1.91
C TYR A 152 -1.84 -7.85 3.36
N SER A 153 -1.95 -6.55 3.61
CA SER A 153 -1.80 -5.99 4.96
C SER A 153 -2.96 -6.32 5.91
N SER A 154 -4.15 -6.61 5.40
CA SER A 154 -5.35 -6.90 6.21
C SER A 154 -5.72 -8.38 6.26
N LEU A 155 -5.09 -9.23 5.45
CA LEU A 155 -5.44 -10.63 5.31
C LEU A 155 -4.58 -11.53 6.20
N THR A 156 -5.15 -12.62 6.68
CA THR A 156 -4.42 -13.74 7.27
C THR A 156 -3.80 -14.62 6.18
N ALA A 157 -2.84 -15.49 6.52
CA ALA A 157 -2.24 -16.42 5.56
C ALA A 157 -3.30 -17.37 4.93
N HIS A 158 -4.30 -17.78 5.72
CA HIS A 158 -5.40 -18.61 5.24
C HIS A 158 -6.30 -17.87 4.25
N GLU A 159 -6.69 -16.64 4.53
CA GLU A 159 -7.49 -15.81 3.62
C GLU A 159 -6.74 -15.51 2.32
N ILE A 160 -5.42 -15.32 2.39
CA ILE A 160 -4.56 -15.15 1.22
C ILE A 160 -4.63 -16.39 0.32
N ASP A 161 -4.41 -17.58 0.88
CA ASP A 161 -4.42 -18.84 0.13
C ASP A 161 -5.78 -19.08 -0.54
N LEU A 162 -6.88 -18.92 0.20
CA LEU A 162 -8.25 -19.04 -0.32
C LEU A 162 -8.55 -18.03 -1.44
N SER A 163 -8.15 -16.78 -1.28
CA SER A 163 -8.39 -15.75 -2.29
C SER A 163 -7.73 -16.11 -3.62
N LEU A 164 -6.50 -16.62 -3.58
CA LEU A 164 -5.76 -16.97 -4.80
C LEU A 164 -6.31 -18.23 -5.46
N ILE A 165 -6.79 -19.22 -4.69
CA ILE A 165 -7.51 -20.39 -5.23
C ILE A 165 -8.74 -19.94 -6.03
N HIS A 166 -9.54 -19.00 -5.51
CA HIS A 166 -10.70 -18.47 -6.22
C HIS A 166 -10.36 -17.72 -7.51
N ILE A 167 -9.20 -17.08 -7.57
CA ILE A 167 -8.72 -16.39 -8.78
C ILE A 167 -8.23 -17.40 -9.82
N SER A 168 -7.54 -18.47 -9.40
CA SER A 168 -6.98 -19.48 -10.31
C SER A 168 -8.01 -20.50 -10.80
N GLU A 169 -9.01 -20.86 -9.97
CA GLU A 169 -10.05 -21.86 -10.25
C GLU A 169 -11.47 -21.27 -10.13
N PRO A 170 -11.84 -20.27 -10.92
CA PRO A 170 -13.11 -19.52 -10.74
C PRO A 170 -14.39 -20.34 -10.96
N THR A 171 -14.28 -21.59 -11.43
CA THR A 171 -15.43 -22.46 -11.73
C THR A 171 -15.65 -23.57 -10.71
N ARG A 172 -14.80 -23.67 -9.67
CA ARG A 172 -14.93 -24.71 -8.66
C ARG A 172 -15.95 -24.28 -7.60
N PRO A 173 -17.14 -24.95 -7.48
CA PRO A 173 -18.08 -24.63 -6.42
C PRO A 173 -17.44 -24.87 -5.05
N LEU A 174 -17.60 -23.91 -4.14
CA LEU A 174 -17.26 -24.10 -2.72
C LEU A 174 -18.27 -25.10 -2.14
N TYR A 175 -17.87 -26.36 -1.99
CA TYR A 175 -18.50 -27.23 -1.02
C TYR A 175 -17.97 -26.82 0.37
N ILE A 176 -18.78 -26.06 1.09
CA ILE A 176 -18.65 -25.83 2.54
C ILE A 176 -19.36 -26.98 3.25
#